data_bbb33a0187a468a331a9ae422078a0c3
#
_entry.id   bbb33a0187a468a331a9ae422078a0c3
#
_cell.length_a   1.000
_cell.length_b   1.000
_cell.length_c   1.000
_cell.angle_alpha   90.00
_cell.angle_beta   90.00
_cell.angle_gamma   90.00
#
_symmetry.space_group_name_H-M   'P 1'
#
loop_
_entity.id
_entity.type
_entity.pdbx_description
1 polymer ?
#
loop_
_entity_poly.entity_id
_entity_poly.type
_entity_poly.pdbx_seq_one_letter_code
_entity_poly.pdbx_strand_id
1 'polypeptide(L)'
;FIIKKKIKKARVYISAAGLYELFLNGRRVGKNRLDPTYTRFDRRNLYVTHDITSFLKEKNAIGIILGNGWYNHQSLAVWYFDESPWRARPRFCMDLKVTYEDGTEETLSSDKDWKTNSGGIIFNSIYTGEHYNASLEEEGWNNYDFNDEHWKKSISTTAPSQNIVSQSLHPIKFKEILLPTEMRKFNSKKYIFYLGKNIAGISEIKVRGEEGTVLRVTHSELLDEKGEIDLSN
;
A
#
# COMPACT_ATOMS: atom_id res chain seq x y z
N PHE A 1 7.13 -19.42 -5.47
CA PHE A 1 7.78 -20.49 -4.69
C PHE A 1 6.83 -21.67 -4.46
N ILE A 2 7.39 -22.84 -4.14
CA ILE A 2 6.64 -24.08 -4.01
C ILE A 2 6.85 -24.65 -2.60
N ILE A 3 5.73 -25.05 -1.97
CA ILE A 3 5.70 -25.73 -0.66
C ILE A 3 5.20 -27.14 -0.87
N LYS A 4 6.00 -28.15 -0.49
CA LYS A 4 5.65 -29.56 -0.69
C LYS A 4 5.28 -30.29 0.60
N LYS A 5 5.53 -29.68 1.77
CA LYS A 5 5.26 -30.27 3.08
C LYS A 5 4.00 -29.67 3.70
N LYS A 6 3.40 -30.41 4.62
CA LYS A 6 2.26 -29.90 5.41
C LYS A 6 2.70 -28.78 6.35
N ILE A 7 2.03 -27.65 6.24
CA ILE A 7 2.31 -26.44 6.99
C ILE A 7 1.64 -26.52 8.36
N LYS A 8 2.42 -26.32 9.42
CA LYS A 8 1.92 -26.11 10.76
C LYS A 8 1.63 -24.64 11.02
N LYS A 9 2.53 -23.74 10.57
CA LYS A 9 2.43 -22.31 10.78
C LYS A 9 3.33 -21.55 9.79
N ALA A 10 2.86 -20.40 9.34
CA ALA A 10 3.68 -19.52 8.51
C ALA A 10 3.48 -18.06 8.88
N ARG A 11 4.57 -17.28 8.90
CA ARG A 11 4.56 -15.85 9.17
C ARG A 11 5.44 -15.09 8.21
N VAL A 12 4.99 -13.91 7.84
CA VAL A 12 5.80 -12.89 7.16
C VAL A 12 6.16 -11.81 8.17
N TYR A 13 7.43 -11.45 8.15
CA TYR A 13 7.99 -10.29 8.84
C TYR A 13 8.42 -9.32 7.75
N ILE A 14 7.78 -8.17 7.65
CA ILE A 14 8.05 -7.19 6.58
C ILE A 14 8.30 -5.81 7.15
N SER A 15 9.38 -5.18 6.71
CA SER A 15 9.72 -3.78 6.99
C SER A 15 9.79 -3.03 5.68
N ALA A 16 9.15 -1.87 5.61
CA ALA A 16 9.26 -0.98 4.46
C ALA A 16 9.67 0.42 4.91
N ALA A 17 10.54 1.03 4.14
CA ALA A 17 10.75 2.47 4.16
C ALA A 17 9.83 3.07 3.10
N GLY A 18 8.79 3.74 3.55
CA GLY A 18 7.59 4.07 2.81
C GLY A 18 6.40 3.29 3.37
N LEU A 19 5.40 3.06 2.55
CA LEU A 19 4.23 2.24 2.87
C LEU A 19 4.22 0.99 2.00
N TYR A 20 3.54 -0.07 2.46
CA TYR A 20 3.36 -1.27 1.65
C TYR A 20 1.94 -1.84 1.75
N GLU A 21 1.55 -2.56 0.71
CA GLU A 21 0.46 -3.52 0.70
C GLU A 21 1.01 -4.89 0.30
N LEU A 22 0.74 -5.91 1.13
CA LEU A 22 1.22 -7.28 0.92
C LEU A 22 0.10 -8.14 0.35
N PHE A 23 0.44 -8.91 -0.68
CA PHE A 23 -0.46 -9.87 -1.32
C PHE A 23 0.17 -11.26 -1.34
N LEU A 24 -0.65 -12.27 -1.23
CA LEU A 24 -0.27 -13.67 -1.38
C LEU A 24 -1.36 -14.40 -2.18
N ASN A 25 -0.95 -14.99 -3.30
CA ASN A 25 -1.84 -15.74 -4.20
C ASN A 25 -3.09 -14.94 -4.63
N GLY A 26 -2.89 -13.69 -5.06
CA GLY A 26 -3.95 -12.80 -5.52
C GLY A 26 -4.77 -12.13 -4.40
N ARG A 27 -4.49 -12.46 -3.12
CA ARG A 27 -5.27 -11.96 -1.98
C ARG A 27 -4.44 -11.04 -1.11
N ARG A 28 -5.00 -9.91 -0.74
CA ARG A 28 -4.37 -8.99 0.21
C ARG A 28 -4.24 -9.63 1.59
N VAL A 29 -3.06 -9.52 2.20
CA VAL A 29 -2.76 -10.05 3.53
C VAL A 29 -3.07 -9.02 4.60
N GLY A 30 -3.80 -9.46 5.62
CA GLY A 30 -4.14 -8.63 6.79
C GLY A 30 -5.21 -7.57 6.52
N LYS A 31 -5.55 -6.84 7.58
CA LYS A 31 -6.56 -5.76 7.57
C LYS A 31 -5.96 -4.38 7.83
N ASN A 32 -4.66 -4.32 8.06
CA ASN A 32 -3.95 -3.07 8.35
C ASN A 32 -3.92 -2.17 7.11
N ARG A 33 -3.81 -0.88 7.36
CA ARG A 33 -3.62 0.15 6.34
C ARG A 33 -2.46 1.04 6.74
N LEU A 34 -1.78 1.61 5.76
CA LEU A 34 -0.67 2.55 5.96
C LEU A 34 0.46 1.96 6.84
N ASP A 35 0.75 0.67 6.67
CA ASP A 35 1.88 0.02 7.35
C ASP A 35 3.21 0.24 6.57
N PRO A 36 4.32 0.27 7.27
CA PRO A 36 4.46 0.44 8.71
C PRO A 36 4.17 1.88 9.13
N THR A 37 3.88 2.07 10.42
CA THR A 37 3.71 3.41 11.00
C THR A 37 4.97 4.24 10.82
N TYR A 38 4.79 5.55 10.64
CA TYR A 38 5.88 6.53 10.50
C TYR A 38 6.88 6.47 11.66
N THR A 39 8.15 6.56 11.30
CA THR A 39 9.27 6.77 12.22
C THR A 39 10.28 7.73 11.59
N ARG A 40 11.27 8.14 12.36
CA ARG A 40 12.47 8.73 11.82
C ARG A 40 13.31 7.62 11.20
N PHE A 41 13.20 7.44 9.88
CA PHE A 41 13.71 6.28 9.15
C PHE A 41 15.22 6.09 9.23
N ASP A 42 16.00 7.17 9.38
CA ASP A 42 17.45 7.14 9.59
C ASP A 42 17.85 6.66 10.99
N ARG A 43 16.91 6.54 11.92
CA ARG A 43 17.13 6.11 13.29
C ARG A 43 16.53 4.74 13.59
N ARG A 44 15.36 4.45 13.04
CA ARG A 44 14.61 3.23 13.33
C ARG A 44 13.61 2.92 12.22
N ASN A 45 13.54 1.67 11.82
CA ASN A 45 12.50 1.16 10.94
C ASN A 45 11.64 0.14 11.70
N LEU A 46 10.38 0.04 11.32
CA LEU A 46 9.45 -0.90 11.95
C LEU A 46 9.18 -2.08 11.02
N TYR A 47 9.12 -3.28 11.58
CA TYR A 47 8.56 -4.42 10.86
C TYR A 47 7.18 -4.80 11.43
N VAL A 48 6.33 -5.30 10.55
CA VAL A 48 5.02 -5.83 10.86
C VAL A 48 5.02 -7.33 10.63
N THR A 49 4.34 -8.07 11.51
CA THR A 49 4.20 -9.51 11.39
C THR A 49 2.79 -9.87 10.94
N HIS A 50 2.70 -10.70 9.89
CA HIS A 50 1.43 -11.24 9.41
C HIS A 50 1.42 -12.77 9.54
N ASP A 51 0.37 -13.33 10.09
CA ASP A 51 0.10 -14.76 9.98
C ASP A 51 -0.48 -15.04 8.59
N ILE A 52 0.21 -15.87 7.84
CA ILE A 52 -0.16 -16.22 6.46
C ILE A 52 -0.45 -17.72 6.29
N THR A 53 -0.57 -18.45 7.38
CA THR A 53 -0.75 -19.91 7.36
C THR A 53 -1.88 -20.34 6.43
N SER A 54 -3.04 -19.66 6.49
CA SER A 54 -4.21 -19.97 5.67
C SER A 54 -4.15 -19.45 4.22
N PHE A 55 -3.11 -18.70 3.87
CA PHE A 55 -2.93 -18.16 2.52
C PHE A 55 -2.11 -19.08 1.63
N LEU A 56 -1.23 -19.88 2.25
CA LEU A 56 -0.29 -20.72 1.53
C LEU A 56 -0.97 -21.91 0.88
N LYS A 57 -0.47 -22.25 -0.29
CA LYS A 57 -0.85 -23.38 -1.13
C LYS A 57 0.42 -24.17 -1.50
N GLU A 58 0.32 -25.14 -2.39
CA GLU A 58 1.51 -25.79 -2.98
C GLU A 58 2.31 -24.79 -3.82
N LYS A 59 1.66 -24.07 -4.73
CA LYS A 59 2.27 -23.01 -5.57
C LYS A 59 1.86 -21.65 -5.04
N ASN A 60 2.84 -20.78 -4.86
CA ASN A 60 2.63 -19.49 -4.21
C ASN A 60 3.33 -18.34 -4.94
N ALA A 61 2.66 -17.19 -4.97
CA ALA A 61 3.24 -15.92 -5.38
C ALA A 61 3.08 -14.89 -4.26
N ILE A 62 4.12 -14.10 -4.03
CA ILE A 62 4.09 -12.94 -3.14
C ILE A 62 4.18 -11.68 -4.00
N GLY A 63 3.25 -10.75 -3.79
CA GLY A 63 3.28 -9.44 -4.40
C GLY A 63 3.29 -8.34 -3.35
N ILE A 64 4.02 -7.26 -3.62
CA ILE A 64 4.13 -6.11 -2.73
C ILE A 64 3.96 -4.84 -3.55
N ILE A 65 3.00 -4.00 -3.17
CA ILE A 65 2.91 -2.62 -3.66
C ILE A 65 3.65 -1.74 -2.67
N LEU A 66 4.53 -0.87 -3.15
CA LEU A 66 5.24 0.11 -2.34
C LEU A 66 4.70 1.52 -2.61
N GLY A 67 4.38 2.24 -1.55
CA GLY A 67 3.97 3.64 -1.58
C GLY A 67 5.00 4.56 -0.95
N ASN A 68 4.99 5.82 -1.35
CA ASN A 68 5.96 6.82 -0.90
C ASN A 68 5.86 7.12 0.61
N GLY A 69 4.64 7.23 1.15
CA GLY A 69 4.42 7.60 2.54
C GLY A 69 5.19 8.86 2.94
N TRP A 70 5.66 8.91 4.19
CA TRP A 70 6.52 9.97 4.71
C TRP A 70 8.01 9.77 4.40
N TYR A 71 8.39 8.61 3.87
CA TYR A 71 9.77 8.29 3.51
C TYR A 71 10.23 9.01 2.25
N ASN A 72 9.41 9.02 1.22
CA ASN A 72 9.70 9.67 -0.06
C ASN A 72 8.64 10.73 -0.36
N HIS A 73 8.49 11.68 0.55
CA HIS A 73 7.52 12.74 0.40
C HIS A 73 7.82 13.60 -0.83
N GLN A 74 6.83 13.77 -1.71
CA GLN A 74 6.99 14.35 -3.05
C GLN A 74 6.50 15.80 -3.15
N SER A 75 5.80 16.30 -2.14
CA SER A 75 5.22 17.64 -2.13
C SER A 75 5.79 18.50 -0.99
N LEU A 76 5.73 19.80 -1.15
CA LEU A 76 6.00 20.73 -0.05
C LEU A 76 4.98 20.52 1.06
N ALA A 77 5.47 20.42 2.27
CA ALA A 77 4.66 20.33 3.48
C ALA A 77 5.27 21.18 4.58
N VAL A 78 4.44 21.61 5.51
CA VAL A 78 4.85 22.49 6.62
C VAL A 78 5.97 21.91 7.50
N TRP A 79 6.21 20.61 7.43
CA TRP A 79 7.26 19.93 8.20
C TRP A 79 8.53 19.63 7.42
N TYR A 80 8.68 20.12 6.21
CA TYR A 80 9.87 19.95 5.35
C TYR A 80 10.32 18.50 5.15
N PHE A 81 9.37 17.56 5.03
CA PHE A 81 9.68 16.15 4.78
C PHE A 81 10.30 15.90 3.40
N ASP A 82 10.09 16.80 2.47
CA ASP A 82 10.74 16.84 1.15
C ASP A 82 12.26 17.06 1.24
N GLU A 83 12.74 17.67 2.34
CA GLU A 83 14.16 17.89 2.64
C GLU A 83 14.74 16.87 3.65
N SER A 84 13.99 15.84 4.00
CA SER A 84 14.39 14.86 5.00
C SER A 84 15.65 14.09 4.60
N PRO A 85 16.63 13.90 5.51
CA PRO A 85 17.91 13.27 5.19
C PRO A 85 17.79 11.79 4.79
N TRP A 86 16.68 11.15 5.12
CA TRP A 86 16.40 9.75 4.76
C TRP A 86 15.68 9.59 3.41
N ARG A 87 15.25 10.70 2.79
CA ARG A 87 14.40 10.65 1.59
C ARG A 87 15.05 9.89 0.45
N ALA A 88 14.38 8.84 -0.01
CA ALA A 88 14.78 8.03 -1.15
C ALA A 88 13.57 7.25 -1.70
N ARG A 89 13.76 6.51 -2.80
CA ARG A 89 12.73 5.61 -3.33
C ARG A 89 12.33 4.58 -2.27
N PRO A 90 11.03 4.25 -2.16
CA PRO A 90 10.53 3.22 -1.26
C PRO A 90 11.28 1.90 -1.46
N ARG A 91 11.51 1.20 -0.35
CA ARG A 91 12.21 -0.09 -0.32
C ARG A 91 11.67 -0.95 0.81
N PHE A 92 11.89 -2.25 0.72
CA PHE A 92 11.46 -3.17 1.76
C PHE A 92 12.50 -4.25 1.99
N CYS A 93 12.38 -4.93 3.12
CA CYS A 93 12.94 -6.25 3.36
C CYS A 93 11.88 -7.13 4.02
N MET A 94 11.96 -8.44 3.76
CA MET A 94 10.97 -9.39 4.21
C MET A 94 11.59 -10.76 4.44
N ASP A 95 11.16 -11.40 5.53
CA ASP A 95 11.35 -12.83 5.77
C ASP A 95 10.01 -13.52 5.89
N LEU A 96 9.82 -14.60 5.12
CA LEU A 96 8.72 -15.52 5.25
C LEU A 96 9.22 -16.79 5.93
N LYS A 97 8.72 -17.06 7.14
CA LYS A 97 9.10 -18.22 7.93
C LYS A 97 7.98 -19.25 7.94
N VAL A 98 8.27 -20.46 7.51
CA VAL A 98 7.36 -21.60 7.51
C VAL A 98 7.85 -22.65 8.49
N THR A 99 6.98 -23.09 9.38
CA THR A 99 7.20 -24.26 10.25
C THR A 99 6.28 -25.38 9.76
N TYR A 100 6.84 -26.54 9.49
CA TYR A 100 6.12 -27.70 9.00
C TYR A 100 5.65 -28.62 10.14
N GLU A 101 4.70 -29.52 9.84
CA GLU A 101 4.19 -30.48 10.83
C GLU A 101 5.28 -31.46 11.31
N ASP A 102 6.28 -31.74 10.48
CA ASP A 102 7.44 -32.59 10.83
C ASP A 102 8.47 -31.86 11.73
N GLY A 103 8.20 -30.63 12.12
CA GLY A 103 9.05 -29.79 12.98
C GLY A 103 10.19 -29.09 12.24
N THR A 104 10.37 -29.30 10.94
CA THR A 104 11.36 -28.56 10.14
C THR A 104 10.89 -27.14 9.87
N GLU A 105 11.85 -26.24 9.65
CA GLU A 105 11.59 -24.83 9.33
C GLU A 105 12.25 -24.43 8.02
N GLU A 106 11.64 -23.51 7.31
CA GLU A 106 12.18 -22.89 6.11
C GLU A 106 11.98 -21.38 6.19
N THR A 107 12.96 -20.62 5.69
CA THR A 107 12.86 -19.16 5.60
C THR A 107 13.16 -18.73 4.17
N LEU A 108 12.23 -17.97 3.59
CA LEU A 108 12.41 -17.28 2.31
C LEU A 108 12.56 -15.79 2.59
N SER A 109 13.71 -15.24 2.21
CA SER A 109 13.99 -13.81 2.36
C SER A 109 13.84 -13.08 1.03
N SER A 110 13.51 -11.80 1.11
CA SER A 110 13.56 -10.94 -0.08
C SER A 110 15.01 -10.78 -0.56
N ASP A 111 15.25 -10.92 -1.85
CA ASP A 111 16.58 -10.89 -2.47
C ASP A 111 16.57 -10.17 -3.83
N LYS A 112 17.70 -10.23 -4.52
CA LYS A 112 17.89 -9.64 -5.86
C LYS A 112 17.12 -10.33 -6.99
N ASP A 113 16.55 -11.51 -6.74
CA ASP A 113 15.81 -12.26 -7.75
C ASP A 113 14.34 -11.86 -7.83
N TRP A 114 13.90 -11.03 -6.90
CA TRP A 114 12.61 -10.36 -7.01
C TRP A 114 12.56 -9.47 -8.25
N LYS A 115 11.37 -9.35 -8.82
CA LYS A 115 11.12 -8.50 -9.97
C LYS A 115 10.22 -7.33 -9.58
N THR A 116 10.30 -6.24 -10.33
CA THR A 116 9.58 -5.01 -10.08
C THR A 116 9.09 -4.38 -11.37
N ASN A 117 7.91 -3.79 -11.31
CA ASN A 117 7.35 -2.96 -12.39
C ASN A 117 6.57 -1.78 -11.78
N SER A 118 6.24 -0.80 -12.61
CA SER A 118 5.30 0.26 -12.27
C SER A 118 3.89 -0.21 -12.64
N GLY A 119 2.94 -0.07 -11.74
CA GLY A 119 1.52 -0.36 -12.00
C GLY A 119 0.70 0.91 -12.25
N GLY A 120 -0.61 0.80 -12.05
CA GLY A 120 -1.57 1.89 -12.29
C GLY A 120 -1.36 3.12 -11.42
N ILE A 121 -0.77 3.00 -10.23
CA ILE A 121 -0.45 4.15 -9.38
C ILE A 121 0.79 4.86 -9.93
N ILE A 122 0.59 5.94 -10.69
CA ILE A 122 1.68 6.70 -11.34
C ILE A 122 2.24 7.83 -10.47
N PHE A 123 1.49 8.24 -9.46
CA PHE A 123 1.92 9.20 -8.43
C PHE A 123 1.17 8.90 -7.13
N ASN A 124 1.86 9.01 -6.00
CA ASN A 124 1.22 8.98 -4.69
C ASN A 124 1.95 9.87 -3.69
N SER A 125 1.18 10.59 -2.91
CA SER A 125 1.66 11.44 -1.82
C SER A 125 0.62 11.45 -0.71
N ILE A 126 1.07 11.32 0.52
CA ILE A 126 0.17 11.33 1.67
C ILE A 126 -0.54 12.68 1.85
N TYR A 127 0.01 13.74 1.28
CA TYR A 127 -0.52 15.10 1.39
C TYR A 127 -1.32 15.54 0.16
N THR A 128 -0.87 15.19 -1.04
CA THR A 128 -1.45 15.69 -2.29
C THR A 128 -2.25 14.66 -3.06
N GLY A 129 -2.41 13.46 -2.51
CA GLY A 129 -3.25 12.42 -3.06
C GLY A 129 -2.56 11.47 -4.04
N GLU A 130 -3.32 10.88 -4.94
CA GLU A 130 -2.89 9.80 -5.82
C GLU A 130 -3.34 10.08 -7.26
N HIS A 131 -2.47 9.76 -8.22
CA HIS A 131 -2.84 9.68 -9.62
C HIS A 131 -2.79 8.21 -10.06
N TYR A 132 -3.90 7.73 -10.58
CA TYR A 132 -4.07 6.35 -11.00
C TYR A 132 -4.44 6.27 -12.48
N ASN A 133 -3.77 5.40 -13.21
CA ASN A 133 -4.06 5.10 -14.60
C ASN A 133 -4.42 3.61 -14.75
N ALA A 134 -5.69 3.31 -14.93
CA ALA A 134 -6.19 1.95 -15.02
C ALA A 134 -5.62 1.17 -16.22
N SER A 135 -5.19 1.84 -17.29
CA SER A 135 -4.60 1.18 -18.47
C SER A 135 -3.22 0.56 -18.21
N LEU A 136 -2.59 0.91 -17.07
CA LEU A 136 -1.29 0.38 -16.66
C LEU A 136 -1.42 -0.76 -15.64
N GLU A 137 -2.63 -1.16 -15.29
CA GLU A 137 -2.84 -2.32 -14.42
C GLU A 137 -2.56 -3.61 -15.16
N GLU A 138 -1.81 -4.48 -14.51
CA GLU A 138 -1.53 -5.82 -14.98
C GLU A 138 -2.36 -6.81 -14.18
N GLU A 139 -3.46 -7.26 -14.75
CA GLU A 139 -4.38 -8.18 -14.06
C GLU A 139 -3.65 -9.47 -13.66
N GLY A 140 -3.83 -9.89 -12.42
CA GLY A 140 -3.23 -11.13 -11.91
C GLY A 140 -1.75 -11.06 -11.58
N TRP A 141 -1.12 -9.88 -11.56
CA TRP A 141 0.32 -9.67 -11.30
C TRP A 141 0.85 -10.34 -10.02
N ASN A 142 0.00 -10.64 -9.07
CA ASN A 142 0.30 -11.25 -7.79
C ASN A 142 -0.17 -12.73 -7.68
N ASN A 143 -0.40 -13.39 -8.83
CA ASN A 143 -0.72 -14.82 -8.94
C ASN A 143 0.50 -15.61 -9.42
N TYR A 144 0.54 -16.90 -9.06
CA TYR A 144 1.66 -17.77 -9.36
C TYR A 144 1.96 -17.92 -10.87
N ASP A 145 0.93 -17.96 -11.69
CA ASP A 145 1.06 -18.21 -13.13
C ASP A 145 1.20 -16.90 -13.95
N PHE A 146 1.40 -15.76 -13.30
CA PHE A 146 1.62 -14.48 -13.98
C PHE A 146 2.94 -14.48 -14.74
N ASN A 147 2.93 -14.04 -16.01
CA ASN A 147 4.14 -13.87 -16.79
C ASN A 147 4.80 -12.53 -16.49
N ASP A 148 5.86 -12.56 -15.70
CA ASP A 148 6.64 -11.41 -15.27
C ASP A 148 7.99 -11.26 -16.03
N GLU A 149 8.14 -11.86 -17.21
CA GLU A 149 9.39 -11.82 -17.98
C GLU A 149 9.82 -10.40 -18.35
N HIS A 150 8.86 -9.51 -18.61
CA HIS A 150 9.10 -8.11 -18.94
C HIS A 150 9.41 -7.23 -17.72
N TRP A 151 9.23 -7.74 -16.51
CA TRP A 151 9.56 -7.02 -15.28
C TRP A 151 11.07 -6.95 -15.06
N LYS A 152 11.53 -5.87 -14.47
CA LYS A 152 12.95 -5.67 -14.15
C LYS A 152 13.31 -6.37 -12.84
N LYS A 153 14.54 -6.85 -12.73
CA LYS A 153 15.06 -7.34 -11.45
C LYS A 153 15.12 -6.21 -10.43
N SER A 154 14.87 -6.55 -9.19
CA SER A 154 15.05 -5.64 -8.06
C SER A 154 16.52 -5.30 -7.84
N ILE A 155 16.77 -4.19 -7.17
CA ILE A 155 18.11 -3.71 -6.85
C ILE A 155 18.30 -3.79 -5.34
N SER A 156 19.33 -4.51 -4.90
CA SER A 156 19.71 -4.50 -3.50
C SER A 156 20.24 -3.13 -3.10
N THR A 157 19.82 -2.64 -1.95
CA THR A 157 20.22 -1.34 -1.43
C THR A 157 20.33 -1.38 0.10
N THR A 158 21.02 -0.41 0.67
CA THR A 158 21.18 -0.32 2.12
C THR A 158 19.87 0.10 2.79
N ALA A 159 19.58 -0.44 3.97
CA ALA A 159 18.50 0.05 4.81
C ALA A 159 18.76 1.51 5.25
N PRO A 160 17.73 2.33 5.44
CA PRO A 160 17.88 3.69 5.99
C PRO A 160 18.50 3.68 7.38
N SER A 161 18.22 2.65 8.17
CA SER A 161 18.84 2.38 9.47
C SER A 161 18.94 0.86 9.66
N GLN A 162 20.00 0.43 10.35
CA GLN A 162 20.15 -1.00 10.75
C GLN A 162 19.25 -1.38 11.93
N ASN A 163 18.64 -0.40 12.62
CA ASN A 163 17.75 -0.62 13.73
C ASN A 163 16.33 -0.93 13.23
N ILE A 164 16.01 -2.21 13.06
CA ILE A 164 14.69 -2.69 12.65
C ILE A 164 14.05 -3.37 13.86
N VAL A 165 12.91 -2.85 14.32
CA VAL A 165 12.19 -3.33 15.51
C VAL A 165 10.73 -3.61 15.21
N SER A 166 10.08 -4.42 16.03
CA SER A 166 8.65 -4.72 15.89
C SER A 166 7.80 -3.47 16.05
N GLN A 167 6.81 -3.30 15.18
CA GLN A 167 5.79 -2.27 15.37
C GLN A 167 4.95 -2.59 16.62
N SER A 168 5.01 -1.71 17.61
CA SER A 168 4.23 -1.82 18.86
C SER A 168 2.95 -0.99 18.85
N LEU A 169 2.80 -0.10 17.89
CA LEU A 169 1.61 0.75 17.73
C LEU A 169 0.43 -0.04 17.19
N HIS A 170 -0.78 0.33 17.62
CA HIS A 170 -1.99 -0.24 17.07
C HIS A 170 -2.09 0.04 15.56
N PRO A 171 -2.43 -0.97 14.75
CA PRO A 171 -2.55 -0.79 13.31
C PRO A 171 -3.76 0.08 12.95
N ILE A 172 -3.60 0.90 11.91
CA ILE A 172 -4.72 1.60 11.28
C ILE A 172 -5.57 0.56 10.55
N LYS A 173 -6.88 0.61 10.72
CA LYS A 173 -7.85 -0.30 10.09
C LYS A 173 -9.10 0.45 9.69
N PHE A 174 -9.80 -0.02 8.68
CA PHE A 174 -11.18 0.42 8.45
C PHE A 174 -12.05 0.02 9.63
N LYS A 175 -12.70 0.99 10.23
CA LYS A 175 -13.62 0.79 11.33
C LYS A 175 -15.04 0.58 10.81
N GLU A 176 -15.44 1.37 9.83
CA GLU A 176 -16.77 1.35 9.22
C GLU A 176 -16.71 1.80 7.76
N ILE A 177 -17.72 1.45 7.00
CA ILE A 177 -17.97 1.97 5.66
C ILE A 177 -19.14 2.92 5.76
N LEU A 178 -18.94 4.16 5.35
CA LEU A 178 -19.95 5.19 5.33
C LEU A 178 -20.50 5.35 3.92
N LEU A 179 -21.81 5.38 3.80
CA LEU A 179 -22.49 5.80 2.57
C LEU A 179 -22.78 7.29 2.64
N PRO A 180 -22.75 8.01 1.51
CA PRO A 180 -23.21 9.40 1.47
C PRO A 180 -24.63 9.53 1.99
N THR A 181 -24.87 10.53 2.83
CA THR A 181 -26.20 10.87 3.33
C THR A 181 -26.99 11.67 2.31
N GLU A 182 -26.29 12.39 1.42
CA GLU A 182 -26.87 13.22 0.37
C GLU A 182 -25.91 13.28 -0.83
N MET A 183 -26.47 13.37 -2.03
CA MET A 183 -25.74 13.65 -3.27
C MET A 183 -26.35 14.86 -3.95
N ARG A 184 -25.55 15.88 -4.20
CA ARG A 184 -25.95 17.07 -4.96
C ARG A 184 -25.26 17.08 -6.33
N LYS A 185 -26.06 17.14 -7.38
CA LYS A 185 -25.56 17.38 -8.72
C LYS A 185 -25.36 18.89 -8.92
N PHE A 186 -24.12 19.32 -9.10
CA PHE A 186 -23.79 20.73 -9.29
C PHE A 186 -23.94 21.15 -10.77
N ASN A 187 -23.49 20.28 -11.67
CA ASN A 187 -23.67 20.42 -13.12
C ASN A 187 -23.58 19.04 -13.79
N SER A 188 -23.50 18.97 -15.12
CA SER A 188 -23.43 17.70 -15.85
C SER A 188 -22.20 16.84 -15.55
N LYS A 189 -21.14 17.44 -14.96
CA LYS A 189 -19.82 16.78 -14.72
C LYS A 189 -19.39 16.82 -13.25
N LYS A 190 -20.10 17.54 -12.37
CA LYS A 190 -19.69 17.74 -10.97
C LYS A 190 -20.78 17.31 -10.01
N TYR A 191 -20.41 16.46 -9.07
CA TYR A 191 -21.27 15.96 -8.01
C TYR A 191 -20.59 16.18 -6.67
N ILE A 192 -21.35 16.50 -5.64
CA ILE A 192 -20.89 16.60 -4.26
C ILE A 192 -21.62 15.53 -3.45
N PHE A 193 -20.85 14.76 -2.69
CA PHE A 193 -21.35 13.71 -1.80
C PHE A 193 -21.10 14.15 -0.35
N TYR A 194 -22.17 14.21 0.44
CA TYR A 194 -22.11 14.57 1.84
C TYR A 194 -22.05 13.31 2.69
N LEU A 195 -21.11 13.25 3.62
CA LEU A 195 -20.95 12.10 4.52
C LEU A 195 -21.61 12.31 5.88
N GLY A 196 -22.14 13.52 6.14
CA GLY A 196 -22.86 13.88 7.36
C GLY A 196 -21.98 14.11 8.59
N LYS A 197 -20.68 13.82 8.49
CA LYS A 197 -19.71 14.03 9.57
C LYS A 197 -18.29 14.15 9.02
N ASN A 198 -17.39 14.78 9.76
CA ASN A 198 -15.96 14.77 9.48
C ASN A 198 -15.39 13.38 9.79
N ILE A 199 -14.55 12.89 8.89
CA ILE A 199 -13.94 11.57 8.99
C ILE A 199 -12.47 11.62 8.61
N ALA A 200 -11.70 10.67 9.15
CA ALA A 200 -10.41 10.29 8.61
C ALA A 200 -10.60 8.97 7.85
N GLY A 201 -10.39 8.96 6.54
CA GLY A 201 -10.68 7.79 5.73
C GLY A 201 -10.23 7.94 4.28
N ILE A 202 -10.66 7.00 3.46
CA ILE A 202 -10.44 7.00 2.01
C ILE A 202 -11.78 6.83 1.30
N SER A 203 -11.89 7.37 0.10
CA SER A 203 -13.05 7.16 -0.76
C SER A 203 -12.89 5.88 -1.57
N GLU A 204 -13.95 5.10 -1.63
CA GLU A 204 -14.10 4.01 -2.60
C GLU A 204 -15.17 4.41 -3.60
N ILE A 205 -14.81 4.42 -4.88
CA ILE A 205 -15.70 4.83 -5.96
C ILE A 205 -15.75 3.72 -7.00
N LYS A 206 -16.96 3.29 -7.34
CA LYS A 206 -17.20 2.37 -8.45
C LYS A 206 -17.74 3.17 -9.64
N VAL A 207 -16.96 3.21 -10.71
CA VAL A 207 -17.30 3.97 -11.90
C VAL A 207 -17.27 3.09 -13.15
N ARG A 208 -18.02 3.51 -14.16
CA ARG A 208 -17.98 2.96 -15.50
C ARG A 208 -17.92 4.13 -16.48
N GLY A 209 -16.94 4.11 -17.38
CA GLY A 209 -16.73 5.14 -18.39
C GLY A 209 -16.05 4.57 -19.62
N GLU A 210 -15.96 5.35 -20.66
CA GLU A 210 -15.20 5.04 -21.85
C GLU A 210 -13.71 5.21 -21.56
N GLU A 211 -12.86 4.57 -22.38
CA GLU A 211 -11.40 4.74 -22.30
C GLU A 211 -11.02 6.21 -22.43
N GLY A 212 -10.06 6.65 -21.62
CA GLY A 212 -9.65 8.05 -21.53
C GLY A 212 -10.52 8.93 -20.63
N THR A 213 -11.60 8.40 -20.04
CA THR A 213 -12.39 9.15 -19.05
C THR A 213 -11.54 9.47 -17.81
N VAL A 214 -11.49 10.76 -17.45
CA VAL A 214 -10.78 11.23 -16.25
C VAL A 214 -11.77 11.53 -15.14
N LEU A 215 -11.55 10.93 -13.97
CA LEU A 215 -12.29 11.21 -12.75
C LEU A 215 -11.37 11.91 -11.76
N ARG A 216 -11.80 13.07 -11.25
CA ARG A 216 -11.13 13.77 -10.14
C ARG A 216 -11.98 13.62 -8.89
N VAL A 217 -11.38 13.11 -7.82
CA VAL A 217 -11.99 13.06 -6.49
C VAL A 217 -11.26 14.05 -5.60
N THR A 218 -12.00 14.91 -4.92
CA THR A 218 -11.46 15.93 -4.04
C THR A 218 -12.25 15.90 -2.73
N HIS A 219 -11.56 16.09 -1.62
CA HIS A 219 -12.14 16.08 -0.28
C HIS A 219 -11.99 17.45 0.36
N SER A 220 -12.97 17.85 1.15
CA SER A 220 -12.92 19.02 2.01
C SER A 220 -13.86 18.82 3.19
N GLU A 221 -13.62 19.52 4.28
CA GLU A 221 -14.50 19.56 5.44
C GLU A 221 -15.57 20.66 5.32
N LEU A 222 -15.31 21.66 4.47
CA LEU A 222 -16.14 22.85 4.33
C LEU A 222 -16.60 23.07 2.89
N LEU A 223 -17.67 23.84 2.75
CA LEU A 223 -18.11 24.41 1.50
C LEU A 223 -17.89 25.92 1.51
N ASP A 224 -17.62 26.48 0.34
CA ASP A 224 -17.57 27.92 0.13
C ASP A 224 -18.99 28.55 0.12
N GLU A 225 -19.06 29.88 -0.01
CA GLU A 225 -20.32 30.65 -0.06
C GLU A 225 -21.21 30.24 -1.25
N LYS A 226 -20.66 29.63 -2.29
CA LYS A 226 -21.40 29.14 -3.46
C LYS A 226 -21.87 27.70 -3.29
N GLY A 227 -21.51 27.07 -2.16
CA GLY A 227 -21.80 25.67 -1.87
C GLY A 227 -20.91 24.70 -2.65
N GLU A 228 -19.73 25.15 -3.12
CA GLU A 228 -18.68 24.30 -3.67
C GLU A 228 -17.71 23.88 -2.58
N ILE A 229 -16.93 22.84 -2.87
CA ILE A 229 -15.88 22.36 -1.96
C ILE A 229 -14.83 23.48 -1.76
N ASP A 230 -14.61 23.88 -0.51
CA ASP A 230 -13.56 24.82 -0.14
C ASP A 230 -12.21 24.13 -0.14
N LEU A 231 -11.28 24.63 -0.94
CA LEU A 231 -9.91 24.12 -1.10
C LEU A 231 -8.86 25.09 -0.55
N SER A 232 -9.26 26.04 0.30
CA SER A 232 -8.36 27.06 0.85
C SER A 232 -7.43 26.56 1.97
N ASN A 233 -7.61 25.31 2.43
CA ASN A 233 -6.83 24.67 3.50
C ASN A 233 -5.75 23.75 2.97
#